data_7401c6c8314848e7649ddc68943bab98
#
_entry.id   7401c6c8314848e7649ddc68943bab98
#
_cell.length_a   1.000
_cell.length_b   1.000
_cell.length_c   1.000
_cell.angle_alpha   90.00
_cell.angle_beta   90.00
_cell.angle_gamma   90.00
#
_symmetry.space_group_name_H-M   'P 1'
#
loop_
_entity.id
_entity.type
_entity.pdbx_description
1 polymer ?
#
loop_
_entity_poly.entity_id
_entity_poly.type
_entity_poly.pdbx_seq_one_letter_code
_entity_poly.pdbx_strand_id
1 'polypeptide(L)'
;ANFIHDFIDEDIKEGGRFAGMAVHTRFPPEPNGYLHIGHAKAICINFGTAEKYAGICNLRMDDTNPTKEDAEYVDAIQEDIRWLGFNWGDRFCYASDYFEQMYQYALELIEKGLAYVCELSPEQMRENRGDLSNPAKSPYRERPVEESLDLFRRMRAGEFEDGKMTLRAKIDLASGNFNMRDPVLYRINRIRHHRTSDTWCIYPMYDFAHPIEDAMEGITHS
;
A
#
# COMPACT_ATOMS: atom_id res chain seq x y z
N ALA A 1 -21.42 20.73 -9.97
CA ALA A 1 -21.19 20.11 -8.66
C ALA A 1 -20.29 18.91 -8.84
N ASN A 2 -19.33 18.76 -7.95
CA ASN A 2 -18.37 17.65 -7.93
C ASN A 2 -18.47 17.01 -6.55
N PHE A 3 -19.01 15.81 -6.48
CA PHE A 3 -19.27 15.10 -5.22
C PHE A 3 -17.99 14.95 -4.34
N ILE A 4 -16.80 14.87 -4.95
CA ILE A 4 -15.53 14.87 -4.21
C ILE A 4 -15.39 16.16 -3.41
N HIS A 5 -15.64 17.29 -4.05
CA HIS A 5 -15.58 18.59 -3.39
C HIS A 5 -16.67 18.74 -2.32
N ASP A 6 -17.87 18.21 -2.56
CA ASP A 6 -18.97 18.26 -1.59
C ASP A 6 -18.57 17.50 -0.30
N PHE A 7 -17.91 16.34 -0.40
CA PHE A 7 -17.37 15.62 0.75
C PHE A 7 -16.25 16.39 1.45
N ILE A 8 -15.32 16.97 0.71
CA ILE A 8 -14.22 17.75 1.30
C ILE A 8 -14.78 18.97 2.03
N ASP A 9 -15.74 19.68 1.44
CA ASP A 9 -16.38 20.83 2.07
C ASP A 9 -17.05 20.47 3.40
N GLU A 10 -17.67 19.28 3.49
CA GLU A 10 -18.23 18.75 4.74
C GLU A 10 -17.15 18.39 5.78
N ASP A 11 -16.03 17.81 5.33
CA ASP A 11 -14.96 17.37 6.22
C ASP A 11 -14.16 18.53 6.82
N ILE A 12 -13.98 19.65 6.08
CA ILE A 12 -13.16 20.78 6.53
C ILE A 12 -13.98 21.90 7.23
N LYS A 13 -15.32 21.88 7.14
CA LYS A 13 -16.15 22.86 7.82
C LYS A 13 -15.99 22.80 9.34
N GLU A 14 -16.45 23.81 10.05
CA GLU A 14 -16.46 23.83 11.51
C GLU A 14 -17.21 22.59 12.08
N GLY A 15 -16.53 21.82 12.92
CA GLY A 15 -17.03 20.57 13.46
C GLY A 15 -16.88 19.35 12.54
N GLY A 16 -16.35 19.53 11.32
CA GLY A 16 -16.03 18.44 10.42
C GLY A 16 -14.78 17.66 10.86
N ARG A 17 -14.57 16.48 10.24
CA ARG A 17 -13.49 15.55 10.59
C ARG A 17 -12.09 16.18 10.50
N PHE A 18 -11.87 17.05 9.52
CA PHE A 18 -10.61 17.72 9.24
C PHE A 18 -10.70 19.24 9.41
N ALA A 19 -11.61 19.71 10.27
CA ALA A 19 -11.78 21.14 10.53
C ALA A 19 -10.47 21.80 10.95
N GLY A 20 -10.10 22.89 10.28
CA GLY A 20 -8.87 23.65 10.53
C GLY A 20 -7.59 22.98 10.00
N MET A 21 -7.68 21.86 9.34
CA MET A 21 -6.55 21.22 8.66
C MET A 21 -6.49 21.61 7.20
N ALA A 22 -5.27 21.72 6.65
CA ALA A 22 -5.08 21.88 5.22
C ALA A 22 -5.48 20.58 4.49
N VAL A 23 -6.13 20.72 3.34
CA VAL A 23 -6.40 19.57 2.45
C VAL A 23 -5.07 19.04 1.94
N HIS A 24 -4.80 17.77 2.20
CA HIS A 24 -3.57 17.09 1.82
C HIS A 24 -3.92 15.83 1.03
N THR A 25 -3.62 15.87 -0.25
CA THR A 25 -3.83 14.76 -1.20
C THR A 25 -2.52 14.12 -1.60
N ARG A 26 -2.58 13.04 -2.36
CA ARG A 26 -1.37 12.38 -2.93
C ARG A 26 -1.68 11.78 -4.30
N PHE A 27 -0.67 11.73 -5.15
CA PHE A 27 -0.66 10.94 -6.38
C PHE A 27 0.44 9.89 -6.27
N PRO A 28 0.09 8.58 -6.16
CA PRO A 28 1.04 7.50 -5.90
C PRO A 28 1.22 6.59 -7.13
N PRO A 29 1.88 7.01 -8.21
CA PRO A 29 2.08 6.17 -9.38
C PRO A 29 3.11 5.07 -9.12
N GLU A 30 2.89 3.87 -9.71
CA GLU A 30 3.94 2.86 -9.83
C GLU A 30 4.92 3.27 -10.94
N PRO A 31 6.24 3.31 -10.69
CA PRO A 31 7.24 3.65 -11.72
C PRO A 31 7.58 2.45 -12.62
N ASN A 32 6.55 1.83 -13.21
CA ASN A 32 6.64 0.60 -14.02
C ASN A 32 6.30 0.81 -15.51
N GLY A 33 6.11 2.05 -15.93
CA GLY A 33 5.76 2.43 -17.29
C GLY A 33 5.45 3.91 -17.43
N TYR A 34 5.27 4.36 -18.66
CA TYR A 34 4.84 5.72 -18.96
C TYR A 34 3.38 5.95 -18.58
N LEU A 35 3.06 7.20 -18.23
CA LEU A 35 1.69 7.59 -17.90
C LEU A 35 0.79 7.58 -19.13
N HIS A 36 -0.49 7.37 -18.91
CA HIS A 36 -1.55 7.45 -19.93
C HIS A 36 -2.67 8.39 -19.46
N ILE A 37 -3.68 8.60 -20.31
CA ILE A 37 -4.77 9.55 -20.05
C ILE A 37 -5.52 9.27 -18.73
N GLY A 38 -5.59 8.03 -18.29
CA GLY A 38 -6.16 7.67 -16.98
C GLY A 38 -5.36 8.25 -15.81
N HIS A 39 -4.04 8.24 -15.91
CA HIS A 39 -3.16 8.88 -14.93
C HIS A 39 -3.28 10.40 -14.97
N ALA A 40 -3.38 11.01 -16.16
CA ALA A 40 -3.61 12.45 -16.29
C ALA A 40 -4.89 12.88 -15.58
N LYS A 41 -5.96 12.10 -15.68
CA LYS A 41 -7.20 12.33 -14.91
C LYS A 41 -6.95 12.28 -13.40
N ALA A 42 -6.24 11.28 -12.91
CA ALA A 42 -5.93 11.14 -11.49
C ALA A 42 -5.04 12.30 -10.99
N ILE A 43 -4.05 12.73 -11.77
CA ILE A 43 -3.20 13.89 -11.49
C ILE A 43 -4.07 15.15 -11.35
N CYS A 44 -4.94 15.42 -12.32
CA CYS A 44 -5.83 16.58 -12.29
C CYS A 44 -6.78 16.56 -11.08
N ILE A 45 -7.26 15.38 -10.68
CA ILE A 45 -8.12 15.25 -9.49
C ILE A 45 -7.33 15.55 -8.23
N ASN A 46 -6.18 14.92 -8.02
CA ASN A 46 -5.42 15.03 -6.77
C ASN A 46 -4.76 16.40 -6.62
N PHE A 47 -3.98 16.84 -7.61
CA PHE A 47 -3.31 18.14 -7.58
C PHE A 47 -4.30 19.28 -7.71
N GLY A 48 -5.28 19.18 -8.62
CA GLY A 48 -6.29 20.23 -8.79
C GLY A 48 -7.20 20.40 -7.58
N THR A 49 -7.50 19.33 -6.85
CA THR A 49 -8.21 19.40 -5.56
C THR A 49 -7.35 20.13 -4.52
N ALA A 50 -6.07 19.77 -4.38
CA ALA A 50 -5.16 20.46 -3.48
C ALA A 50 -5.10 21.97 -3.79
N GLU A 51 -4.91 22.34 -5.06
CA GLU A 51 -4.89 23.77 -5.49
C GLU A 51 -6.19 24.49 -5.15
N LYS A 52 -7.35 23.87 -5.44
CA LYS A 52 -8.66 24.49 -5.16
C LYS A 52 -8.84 24.84 -3.68
N TYR A 53 -8.33 24.02 -2.78
CA TYR A 53 -8.47 24.22 -1.35
C TYR A 53 -7.24 24.90 -0.70
N ALA A 54 -6.33 25.46 -1.50
CA ALA A 54 -5.05 26.03 -1.04
C ALA A 54 -4.27 25.04 -0.14
N GLY A 55 -4.40 23.75 -0.45
CA GLY A 55 -3.76 22.64 0.23
C GLY A 55 -2.49 22.19 -0.48
N ILE A 56 -2.08 20.97 -0.23
CA ILE A 56 -0.86 20.38 -0.76
C ILE A 56 -1.11 18.97 -1.34
N CYS A 57 -0.28 18.55 -2.30
CA CYS A 57 -0.32 17.22 -2.88
C CYS A 57 1.07 16.61 -2.88
N ASN A 58 1.20 15.39 -2.34
CA ASN A 58 2.44 14.63 -2.40
C ASN A 58 2.53 13.85 -3.71
N LEU A 59 3.75 13.76 -4.26
CA LEU A 59 4.10 12.78 -5.28
C LEU A 59 4.83 11.63 -4.58
N ARG A 60 4.19 10.46 -4.50
CA ARG A 60 4.76 9.26 -3.89
C ARG A 60 4.92 8.18 -4.94
N MET A 61 6.15 7.80 -5.25
CA MET A 61 6.41 6.66 -6.12
C MET A 61 6.06 5.37 -5.36
N ASP A 62 5.09 4.61 -5.87
CA ASP A 62 4.76 3.29 -5.31
C ASP A 62 5.75 2.26 -5.86
N ASP A 63 6.89 2.15 -5.22
CA ASP A 63 7.95 1.20 -5.51
C ASP A 63 7.91 -0.03 -4.59
N THR A 64 6.72 -0.50 -4.24
CA THR A 64 6.50 -1.72 -3.44
C THR A 64 6.73 -3.00 -4.23
N ASN A 65 6.73 -2.94 -5.56
CA ASN A 65 6.92 -4.09 -6.42
C ASN A 65 8.24 -3.99 -7.22
N PRO A 66 9.32 -4.67 -6.81
CA PRO A 66 10.64 -4.51 -7.41
C PRO A 66 10.77 -5.05 -8.83
N THR A 67 9.76 -5.71 -9.39
CA THR A 67 9.89 -6.48 -10.63
C THR A 67 9.91 -5.63 -11.90
N LYS A 68 9.50 -4.37 -11.85
CA LYS A 68 9.24 -3.56 -13.05
C LYS A 68 9.65 -2.09 -12.94
N GLU A 69 10.36 -1.73 -11.88
CA GLU A 69 10.66 -0.33 -11.58
C GLU A 69 11.93 0.12 -12.29
N ASP A 70 11.86 1.28 -12.94
CA ASP A 70 13.00 1.90 -13.64
C ASP A 70 13.07 3.39 -13.33
N ALA A 71 14.29 3.90 -13.15
CA ALA A 71 14.56 5.31 -12.94
C ALA A 71 14.05 6.18 -14.11
N GLU A 72 14.07 5.67 -15.34
CA GLU A 72 13.53 6.36 -16.51
C GLU A 72 12.05 6.71 -16.33
N TYR A 73 11.25 5.78 -15.78
CA TYR A 73 9.83 6.04 -15.54
C TYR A 73 9.60 7.05 -14.41
N VAL A 74 10.44 7.03 -13.38
CA VAL A 74 10.40 8.04 -12.31
C VAL A 74 10.58 9.45 -12.86
N ASP A 75 11.56 9.64 -13.75
CA ASP A 75 11.83 10.93 -14.38
C ASP A 75 10.69 11.34 -15.34
N ALA A 76 10.23 10.43 -16.19
CA ALA A 76 9.12 10.67 -17.12
C ALA A 76 7.82 11.07 -16.40
N ILE A 77 7.48 10.41 -15.29
CA ILE A 77 6.31 10.74 -14.46
C ILE A 77 6.41 12.17 -13.92
N GLN A 78 7.57 12.56 -13.44
CA GLN A 78 7.79 13.92 -12.95
C GLN A 78 7.66 14.97 -14.06
N GLU A 79 8.20 14.69 -15.25
CA GLU A 79 8.08 15.57 -16.43
C GLU A 79 6.62 15.73 -16.85
N ASP A 80 5.86 14.64 -16.92
CA ASP A 80 4.45 14.64 -17.31
C ASP A 80 3.59 15.46 -16.33
N ILE A 81 3.82 15.34 -15.02
CA ILE A 81 3.10 16.15 -14.02
C ILE A 81 3.41 17.62 -14.17
N ARG A 82 4.68 18.00 -14.39
CA ARG A 82 5.07 19.39 -14.65
C ARG A 82 4.48 19.92 -15.95
N TRP A 83 4.46 19.08 -17.00
CA TRP A 83 3.85 19.45 -18.29
C TRP A 83 2.35 19.71 -18.16
N LEU A 84 1.64 18.98 -17.28
CA LEU A 84 0.25 19.26 -16.93
C LEU A 84 0.05 20.54 -16.10
N GLY A 85 1.12 21.20 -15.68
CA GLY A 85 1.09 22.45 -14.93
C GLY A 85 1.10 22.29 -13.42
N PHE A 86 1.31 21.09 -12.89
CA PHE A 86 1.31 20.81 -11.46
C PHE A 86 2.71 20.72 -10.86
N ASN A 87 2.78 20.90 -9.54
CA ASN A 87 4.03 20.87 -8.79
C ASN A 87 3.77 20.26 -7.38
N TRP A 88 4.69 19.43 -6.92
CA TRP A 88 4.65 18.82 -5.57
C TRP A 88 5.60 19.54 -4.58
N GLY A 89 6.42 20.50 -5.02
CA GLY A 89 7.42 21.18 -4.19
C GLY A 89 8.50 20.20 -3.70
N ASP A 90 8.70 20.16 -2.40
CA ASP A 90 9.62 19.24 -1.70
C ASP A 90 8.95 17.94 -1.22
N ARG A 91 7.68 17.72 -1.58
CA ARG A 91 6.88 16.56 -1.15
C ARG A 91 6.97 15.41 -2.15
N PHE A 92 8.20 14.97 -2.40
CA PHE A 92 8.52 13.79 -3.20
C PHE A 92 9.04 12.70 -2.28
N CYS A 93 8.44 11.51 -2.35
CA CYS A 93 8.82 10.36 -1.54
C CYS A 93 8.62 9.04 -2.30
N TYR A 94 9.13 7.98 -1.74
CA TYR A 94 8.98 6.62 -2.23
C TYR A 94 8.31 5.76 -1.15
N ALA A 95 7.52 4.77 -1.56
CA ALA A 95 7.00 3.76 -0.64
C ALA A 95 8.12 3.03 0.10
N SER A 96 9.26 2.79 -0.58
CA SER A 96 10.45 2.16 0.02
C SER A 96 11.09 2.96 1.16
N ASP A 97 10.81 4.25 1.28
CA ASP A 97 11.28 5.06 2.43
C ASP A 97 10.64 4.59 3.75
N TYR A 98 9.48 3.94 3.67
CA TYR A 98 8.70 3.47 4.82
C TYR A 98 8.80 1.97 5.09
N PHE A 99 9.58 1.21 4.34
CA PHE A 99 9.65 -0.26 4.44
C PHE A 99 9.98 -0.74 5.85
N GLU A 100 10.92 -0.11 6.53
CA GLU A 100 11.26 -0.51 7.90
C GLU A 100 10.07 -0.28 8.86
N GLN A 101 9.41 0.86 8.77
CA GLN A 101 8.26 1.17 9.62
C GLN A 101 7.07 0.24 9.34
N MET A 102 6.81 -0.07 8.07
CA MET A 102 5.79 -1.05 7.70
C MET A 102 6.10 -2.44 8.26
N TYR A 103 7.37 -2.85 8.24
CA TYR A 103 7.79 -4.11 8.83
C TYR A 103 7.55 -4.15 10.34
N GLN A 104 7.84 -3.06 11.06
CA GLN A 104 7.56 -2.97 12.49
C GLN A 104 6.06 -3.05 12.79
N TYR A 105 5.23 -2.39 12.00
CA TYR A 105 3.77 -2.49 12.12
C TYR A 105 3.25 -3.90 11.81
N ALA A 106 3.86 -4.59 10.86
CA ALA A 106 3.52 -6.00 10.58
C ALA A 106 3.85 -6.91 11.75
N LEU A 107 5.01 -6.73 12.41
CA LEU A 107 5.36 -7.45 13.65
C LEU A 107 4.34 -7.16 14.75
N GLU A 108 3.95 -5.90 14.93
CA GLU A 108 2.94 -5.51 15.93
C GLU A 108 1.58 -6.17 15.68
N LEU A 109 1.15 -6.30 14.41
CA LEU A 109 -0.07 -7.02 14.06
C LEU A 109 0.01 -8.50 14.42
N ILE A 110 1.16 -9.14 14.20
CA ILE A 110 1.38 -10.54 14.60
C ILE A 110 1.31 -10.68 16.12
N GLU A 111 2.00 -9.79 16.86
CA GLU A 111 2.00 -9.78 18.32
C GLU A 111 0.59 -9.64 18.92
N LYS A 112 -0.26 -8.86 18.27
CA LYS A 112 -1.68 -8.70 18.63
C LYS A 112 -2.57 -9.86 18.19
N GLY A 113 -2.03 -10.88 17.50
CA GLY A 113 -2.81 -11.98 16.95
C GLY A 113 -3.70 -11.59 15.75
N LEU A 114 -3.40 -10.47 15.09
CA LEU A 114 -4.15 -9.93 13.95
C LEU A 114 -3.52 -10.24 12.58
N ALA A 115 -2.41 -10.95 12.57
CA ALA A 115 -1.76 -11.46 11.37
C ALA A 115 -1.08 -12.81 11.66
N TYR A 116 -0.88 -13.61 10.64
CA TYR A 116 -0.24 -14.92 10.73
C TYR A 116 0.54 -15.25 9.47
N VAL A 117 1.58 -16.08 9.60
CA VAL A 117 2.33 -16.61 8.46
C VAL A 117 1.60 -17.83 7.90
N CYS A 118 1.37 -17.80 6.59
CA CYS A 118 0.68 -18.84 5.84
C CYS A 118 1.64 -19.47 4.83
N GLU A 119 1.71 -20.81 4.84
CA GLU A 119 2.59 -21.59 3.97
C GLU A 119 1.87 -22.16 2.74
N LEU A 120 0.64 -21.74 2.46
CA LEU A 120 -0.06 -22.13 1.24
C LEU A 120 0.62 -21.50 0.02
N SER A 121 0.89 -22.32 -1.00
CA SER A 121 1.34 -21.82 -2.30
C SER A 121 0.26 -20.99 -2.99
N PRO A 122 0.60 -20.16 -4.00
CA PRO A 122 -0.38 -19.43 -4.79
C PRO A 122 -1.47 -20.33 -5.42
N GLU A 123 -1.10 -21.55 -5.84
CA GLU A 123 -2.04 -22.55 -6.36
C GLU A 123 -2.99 -23.02 -5.26
N GLN A 124 -2.44 -23.44 -4.12
CA GLN A 124 -3.22 -23.87 -2.97
C GLN A 124 -4.14 -22.78 -2.43
N MET A 125 -3.69 -21.51 -2.44
CA MET A 125 -4.56 -20.38 -2.07
C MET A 125 -5.71 -20.18 -3.04
N ARG A 126 -5.50 -20.39 -4.36
CA ARG A 126 -6.57 -20.33 -5.36
C ARG A 126 -7.57 -21.48 -5.20
N GLU A 127 -7.09 -22.70 -5.01
CA GLU A 127 -7.93 -23.89 -4.77
C GLU A 127 -8.73 -23.77 -3.47
N ASN A 128 -8.10 -23.21 -2.42
CA ASN A 128 -8.69 -23.03 -1.10
C ASN A 128 -9.39 -21.67 -0.91
N ARG A 129 -9.78 -21.01 -2.02
CA ARG A 129 -10.35 -19.67 -1.96
C ARG A 129 -11.74 -19.62 -1.36
N GLY A 130 -12.47 -20.73 -1.48
CA GLY A 130 -13.89 -20.80 -1.07
C GLY A 130 -14.81 -19.94 -1.94
N ASP A 131 -16.06 -19.88 -1.52
CA ASP A 131 -17.09 -19.04 -2.11
C ASP A 131 -17.78 -18.18 -1.03
N LEU A 132 -18.83 -17.45 -1.40
CA LEU A 132 -19.60 -16.62 -0.46
C LEU A 132 -20.28 -17.43 0.65
N SER A 133 -20.68 -18.67 0.35
CA SER A 133 -21.41 -19.55 1.27
C SER A 133 -20.47 -20.42 2.10
N ASN A 134 -19.28 -20.73 1.55
CA ASN A 134 -18.28 -21.60 2.14
C ASN A 134 -16.91 -20.89 2.17
N PRO A 135 -16.69 -19.97 3.12
CA PRO A 135 -15.41 -19.29 3.22
C PRO A 135 -14.28 -20.27 3.57
N ALA A 136 -13.20 -20.19 2.79
CA ALA A 136 -12.04 -21.01 3.05
C ALA A 136 -11.23 -20.49 4.24
N LYS A 137 -10.79 -21.41 5.08
CA LYS A 137 -9.91 -21.13 6.22
C LYS A 137 -8.54 -21.74 5.95
N SER A 138 -7.48 -20.94 6.04
CA SER A 138 -6.12 -21.46 6.00
C SER A 138 -5.87 -22.40 7.19
N PRO A 139 -5.21 -23.54 7.00
CA PRO A 139 -4.80 -24.40 8.12
C PRO A 139 -3.82 -23.71 9.07
N TYR A 140 -3.15 -22.63 8.62
CA TYR A 140 -2.19 -21.86 9.41
C TYR A 140 -2.79 -20.68 10.16
N ARG A 141 -4.10 -20.43 10.03
CA ARG A 141 -4.77 -19.27 10.62
C ARG A 141 -4.68 -19.19 12.14
N GLU A 142 -4.64 -20.34 12.80
CA GLU A 142 -4.54 -20.45 14.24
C GLU A 142 -3.11 -20.79 14.74
N ARG A 143 -2.11 -20.53 13.87
CA ARG A 143 -0.69 -20.67 14.24
C ARG A 143 -0.38 -19.80 15.47
N PRO A 144 0.40 -20.31 16.45
CA PRO A 144 0.82 -19.52 17.60
C PRO A 144 1.54 -18.24 17.18
N VAL A 145 1.33 -17.17 17.93
CA VAL A 145 1.93 -15.85 17.68
C VAL A 145 3.46 -15.94 17.60
N GLU A 146 4.08 -16.64 18.53
CA GLU A 146 5.54 -16.78 18.59
C GLU A 146 6.11 -17.48 17.33
N GLU A 147 5.39 -18.48 16.81
CA GLU A 147 5.78 -19.17 15.58
C GLU A 147 5.67 -18.25 14.36
N SER A 148 4.59 -17.48 14.26
CA SER A 148 4.43 -16.49 13.17
C SER A 148 5.49 -15.39 13.24
N LEU A 149 5.84 -14.92 14.44
CA LEU A 149 6.92 -13.93 14.63
C LEU A 149 8.28 -14.48 14.18
N ASP A 150 8.61 -15.70 14.61
CA ASP A 150 9.85 -16.37 14.20
C ASP A 150 9.92 -16.52 12.67
N LEU A 151 8.88 -17.07 12.06
CA LEU A 151 8.81 -17.28 10.62
C LEU A 151 8.88 -15.97 9.84
N PHE A 152 8.19 -14.91 10.28
CA PHE A 152 8.21 -13.62 9.58
C PHE A 152 9.60 -12.97 9.64
N ARG A 153 10.29 -13.05 10.76
CA ARG A 153 11.70 -12.61 10.87
C ARG A 153 12.62 -13.40 9.93
N ARG A 154 12.43 -14.70 9.84
CA ARG A 154 13.19 -15.58 8.94
C ARG A 154 12.85 -15.34 7.46
N MET A 155 11.59 -14.98 7.14
CA MET A 155 11.22 -14.52 5.80
C MET A 155 12.06 -13.29 5.41
N ARG A 156 12.16 -12.30 6.29
CA ARG A 156 13.01 -11.10 6.06
C ARG A 156 14.49 -11.45 5.95
N ALA A 157 14.96 -12.41 6.72
CA ALA A 157 16.34 -12.87 6.68
C ALA A 157 16.69 -13.65 5.39
N GLY A 158 15.71 -13.91 4.52
CA GLY A 158 15.93 -14.58 3.24
C GLY A 158 16.09 -16.11 3.33
N GLU A 159 15.59 -16.72 4.40
CA GLU A 159 15.71 -18.18 4.58
C GLU A 159 14.76 -18.98 3.67
N PHE A 160 13.73 -18.35 3.12
CA PHE A 160 12.70 -19.04 2.32
C PHE A 160 12.68 -18.53 0.88
N GLU A 161 12.26 -19.38 -0.04
CA GLU A 161 12.14 -19.04 -1.44
C GLU A 161 10.81 -18.35 -1.77
N ASP A 162 10.76 -17.73 -2.95
CA ASP A 162 9.56 -17.08 -3.47
C ASP A 162 8.36 -18.03 -3.49
N GLY A 163 7.21 -17.54 -3.09
CA GLY A 163 5.96 -18.28 -3.06
C GLY A 163 5.82 -19.32 -1.93
N LYS A 164 6.84 -19.48 -1.08
CA LYS A 164 6.80 -20.45 0.03
C LYS A 164 5.91 -19.99 1.17
N MET A 165 5.92 -18.72 1.47
CA MET A 165 5.18 -18.14 2.59
C MET A 165 4.67 -16.77 2.26
N THR A 166 3.57 -16.40 2.93
CA THR A 166 3.03 -15.05 2.94
C THR A 166 2.65 -14.67 4.36
N LEU A 167 2.67 -13.36 4.68
CA LEU A 167 2.00 -12.85 5.87
C LEU A 167 0.58 -12.48 5.48
N ARG A 168 -0.41 -12.96 6.22
CA ARG A 168 -1.82 -12.67 6.00
C ARG A 168 -2.44 -11.96 7.21
N ALA A 169 -3.33 -11.00 6.96
CA ALA A 169 -4.17 -10.46 8.01
C ALA A 169 -5.17 -11.50 8.50
N LYS A 170 -5.52 -11.43 9.78
CA LYS A 170 -6.57 -12.23 10.41
C LYS A 170 -7.78 -11.33 10.63
N ILE A 171 -8.72 -11.34 9.70
CA ILE A 171 -9.89 -10.43 9.72
C ILE A 171 -11.19 -11.24 9.82
N ASP A 172 -12.02 -11.22 8.78
CA ASP A 172 -13.33 -11.86 8.75
C ASP A 172 -13.50 -12.72 7.50
N LEU A 173 -13.47 -14.02 7.68
CA LEU A 173 -13.66 -14.99 6.58
C LEU A 173 -15.08 -14.98 6.01
N ALA A 174 -16.07 -14.48 6.74
CA ALA A 174 -17.46 -14.40 6.32
C ALA A 174 -17.81 -13.07 5.64
N SER A 175 -16.86 -12.13 5.53
CA SER A 175 -17.10 -10.84 4.87
C SER A 175 -17.62 -11.00 3.44
N GLY A 176 -18.62 -10.21 3.05
CA GLY A 176 -19.06 -10.10 1.66
C GLY A 176 -18.01 -9.52 0.71
N ASN A 177 -17.05 -8.77 1.26
CA ASN A 177 -15.90 -8.26 0.53
C ASN A 177 -14.73 -9.25 0.64
N PHE A 178 -14.35 -9.87 -0.49
CA PHE A 178 -13.24 -10.82 -0.54
C PHE A 178 -11.90 -10.24 -0.08
N ASN A 179 -11.68 -8.94 -0.27
CA ASN A 179 -10.47 -8.27 0.18
C ASN A 179 -10.34 -8.20 1.71
N MET A 180 -11.43 -8.46 2.45
CA MET A 180 -11.44 -8.53 3.92
C MET A 180 -11.30 -9.96 4.45
N ARG A 181 -11.16 -10.96 3.57
CA ARG A 181 -11.02 -12.38 3.94
C ARG A 181 -9.57 -12.78 4.04
N ASP A 182 -8.93 -12.40 5.13
CA ASP A 182 -7.52 -12.69 5.41
C ASP A 182 -6.61 -12.37 4.20
N PRO A 183 -6.53 -11.11 3.76
CA PRO A 183 -5.69 -10.73 2.62
C PRO A 183 -4.21 -10.91 2.92
N VAL A 184 -3.42 -11.07 1.85
CA VAL A 184 -1.96 -11.10 1.95
C VAL A 184 -1.45 -9.69 2.25
N LEU A 185 -0.60 -9.56 3.28
CA LEU A 185 0.07 -8.31 3.66
C LEU A 185 1.49 -8.23 3.12
N TYR A 186 2.23 -9.34 3.17
CA TYR A 186 3.60 -9.48 2.67
C TYR A 186 3.78 -10.73 1.84
N ARG A 187 4.61 -10.62 0.81
CA ARG A 187 5.10 -11.74 0.00
C ARG A 187 6.62 -11.77 -0.05
N ILE A 188 7.19 -12.95 -0.30
CA ILE A 188 8.61 -13.12 -0.59
C ILE A 188 8.83 -12.85 -2.09
N ASN A 189 9.80 -12.01 -2.41
CA ASN A 189 10.25 -11.75 -3.76
C ASN A 189 11.75 -11.39 -3.75
N ARG A 190 12.60 -12.28 -4.25
CA ARG A 190 14.05 -12.14 -4.22
C ARG A 190 14.65 -11.35 -5.38
N ILE A 191 13.88 -10.41 -5.91
CA ILE A 191 14.36 -9.52 -6.95
C ILE A 191 15.02 -8.30 -6.30
N ARG A 192 16.14 -7.87 -6.88
CA ARG A 192 16.83 -6.68 -6.44
C ARG A 192 15.97 -5.44 -6.65
N HIS A 193 15.77 -4.68 -5.59
CA HIS A 193 15.01 -3.44 -5.62
C HIS A 193 15.86 -2.28 -6.14
N HIS A 194 15.31 -1.39 -6.96
CA HIS A 194 16.05 -0.30 -7.60
C HIS A 194 16.67 0.68 -6.61
N ARG A 195 16.10 0.88 -5.43
CA ARG A 195 16.60 1.78 -4.38
C ARG A 195 17.24 1.05 -3.19
N THR A 196 16.61 0.02 -2.68
CA THR A 196 17.07 -0.69 -1.48
C THR A 196 17.98 -1.86 -1.78
N SER A 197 18.26 -2.13 -3.06
CA SER A 197 19.10 -3.23 -3.51
C SER A 197 18.63 -4.58 -2.97
N ASP A 198 19.50 -5.32 -2.29
CA ASP A 198 19.23 -6.65 -1.73
C ASP A 198 18.87 -6.60 -0.24
N THR A 199 18.58 -5.41 0.31
CA THR A 199 18.25 -5.24 1.74
C THR A 199 16.94 -5.93 2.11
N TRP A 200 16.01 -5.99 1.19
CA TRP A 200 14.69 -6.59 1.35
C TRP A 200 14.49 -7.75 0.39
N CYS A 201 13.85 -8.81 0.87
CA CYS A 201 13.35 -9.92 0.07
C CYS A 201 11.87 -10.23 0.36
N ILE A 202 11.24 -9.44 1.24
CA ILE A 202 9.80 -9.43 1.47
C ILE A 202 9.27 -8.04 1.19
N TYR A 203 8.13 -7.94 0.55
CA TYR A 203 7.53 -6.69 0.11
C TYR A 203 6.07 -6.60 0.53
N PRO A 204 5.63 -5.43 1.02
CA PRO A 204 4.24 -5.23 1.41
C PRO A 204 3.34 -5.24 0.19
N MET A 205 2.12 -5.69 0.37
CA MET A 205 1.07 -5.56 -0.63
C MET A 205 0.45 -4.16 -0.57
N TYR A 206 -0.08 -3.71 -1.70
CA TYR A 206 -0.72 -2.41 -1.87
C TYR A 206 -1.70 -2.05 -0.74
N ASP A 207 -2.64 -2.97 -0.42
CA ASP A 207 -3.68 -2.71 0.57
C ASP A 207 -3.13 -2.52 1.99
N PHE A 208 -1.92 -3.01 2.26
CA PHE A 208 -1.22 -2.80 3.53
C PHE A 208 -0.35 -1.53 3.52
N ALA A 209 0.34 -1.28 2.42
CA ALA A 209 1.30 -0.17 2.32
C ALA A 209 0.60 1.19 2.30
N HIS A 210 -0.37 1.40 1.42
CA HIS A 210 -0.95 2.73 1.18
C HIS A 210 -1.62 3.38 2.40
N PRO A 211 -2.42 2.67 3.23
CA PRO A 211 -3.00 3.28 4.44
C PRO A 211 -1.93 3.74 5.44
N ILE A 212 -0.83 3.00 5.54
CA ILE A 212 0.28 3.34 6.45
C ILE A 212 1.01 4.58 5.93
N GLU A 213 1.33 4.60 4.64
CA GLU A 213 1.98 5.74 3.98
C GLU A 213 1.12 7.00 4.09
N ASP A 214 -0.17 6.90 3.81
CA ASP A 214 -1.10 8.02 3.93
C ASP A 214 -1.16 8.56 5.36
N ALA A 215 -1.16 7.68 6.36
CA ALA A 215 -1.13 8.09 7.76
C ALA A 215 0.20 8.78 8.13
N MET A 216 1.33 8.25 7.69
CA MET A 216 2.66 8.80 7.98
C MET A 216 2.90 10.15 7.28
N GLU A 217 2.36 10.34 6.09
CA GLU A 217 2.46 11.58 5.33
C GLU A 217 1.40 12.62 5.74
N GLY A 218 0.42 12.27 6.57
CA GLY A 218 -0.66 13.16 6.99
C GLY A 218 -1.67 13.47 5.90
N ILE A 219 -1.90 12.52 4.98
CA ILE A 219 -2.91 12.65 3.93
C ILE A 219 -4.31 12.75 4.56
N THR A 220 -5.07 13.76 4.17
CA THR A 220 -6.44 13.96 4.67
C THR A 220 -7.47 13.33 3.75
N HIS A 221 -7.24 13.41 2.45
CA HIS A 221 -8.19 12.93 1.42
C HIS A 221 -7.45 12.14 0.35
N SER A 222 -7.90 10.91 0.08
CA SER A 222 -7.32 9.98 -0.90
C SER A 222 -8.39 9.22 -1.69
#